data_aab6dd94995d4328682f36333a81f08d
#
_entry.id   aab6dd94995d4328682f36333a81f08d
#
_cell.length_a   1.000
_cell.length_b   1.000
_cell.length_c   1.000
_cell.angle_alpha   90.00
_cell.angle_beta   90.00
_cell.angle_gamma   90.00
#
_symmetry.space_group_name_H-M   'P 1'
#
loop_
_entity.id
_entity.type
_entity.pdbx_description
1 polymer ?
#
loop_
_entity_poly.entity_id
_entity_poly.type
_entity_poly.pdbx_seq_one_letter_code
_entity_poly.pdbx_strand_id
1 'polypeptide(L)'
;MDPNIALFANDAFYVAFAAADLEAMDRLWARTEAVSCIHPGWPALLGREAVMESWRGILGNPDAPAVAMHNARAVLVGRVANIICYEAIGGQTLVATNTFVMEDGEARLVHHQAGPCADAPEPEANPVQ
;
A
#
# COMPACT_ATOMS: atom_id res chain seq x y z
N MET A 1 -17.02 5.71 -2.86
CA MET A 1 -15.80 6.47 -2.51
C MET A 1 -15.30 7.24 -3.73
N ASP A 2 -14.81 8.45 -3.53
CA ASP A 2 -14.16 9.21 -4.58
C ASP A 2 -12.82 8.55 -4.93
N PRO A 3 -12.57 8.20 -6.20
CA PRO A 3 -11.30 7.57 -6.59
C PRO A 3 -10.08 8.42 -6.26
N ASN A 4 -10.20 9.75 -6.30
CA ASN A 4 -9.07 10.64 -6.00
C ASN A 4 -8.69 10.60 -4.52
N ILE A 5 -9.66 10.41 -3.63
CA ILE A 5 -9.38 10.24 -2.19
C ILE A 5 -8.58 8.95 -1.97
N ALA A 6 -8.97 7.87 -2.62
CA ALA A 6 -8.25 6.59 -2.51
C ALA A 6 -6.85 6.67 -3.12
N LEU A 7 -6.70 7.32 -4.27
CA LEU A 7 -5.39 7.50 -4.90
C LEU A 7 -4.46 8.34 -4.04
N PHE A 8 -4.99 9.40 -3.40
CA PHE A 8 -4.21 10.22 -2.48
C PHE A 8 -3.76 9.41 -1.25
N ALA A 9 -4.67 8.59 -0.70
CA ALA A 9 -4.33 7.72 0.43
C ALA A 9 -3.26 6.69 0.04
N ASN A 10 -3.33 6.17 -1.19
CA ASN A 10 -2.32 5.25 -1.70
C ASN A 10 -0.95 5.93 -1.79
N ASP A 11 -0.90 7.17 -2.29
CA ASP A 11 0.35 7.94 -2.31
C ASP A 11 0.92 8.11 -0.90
N ALA A 12 0.07 8.44 0.06
CA ALA A 12 0.47 8.61 1.47
C ALA A 12 1.05 7.31 2.05
N PHE A 13 0.47 6.17 1.68
CA PHE A 13 0.99 4.86 2.09
C PHE A 13 2.43 4.66 1.60
N TYR A 14 2.71 4.96 0.33
CA TYR A 14 4.06 4.78 -0.21
C TYR A 14 5.04 5.84 0.29
N VAL A 15 4.58 7.05 0.61
CA VAL A 15 5.43 8.06 1.27
C VAL A 15 5.85 7.56 2.66
N ALA A 16 4.91 7.02 3.44
CA ALA A 16 5.23 6.45 4.76
C ALA A 16 6.18 5.25 4.64
N PHE A 17 5.94 4.40 3.66
CA PHE A 17 6.77 3.22 3.39
C PHE A 17 8.22 3.65 3.05
N ALA A 18 8.36 4.54 2.08
CA ALA A 18 9.68 5.00 1.62
C ALA A 18 10.45 5.77 2.71
N ALA A 19 9.73 6.52 3.54
CA ALA A 19 10.33 7.30 4.64
C ALA A 19 10.59 6.48 5.91
N ALA A 20 10.18 5.21 5.92
CA ALA A 20 10.23 4.35 7.12
C ALA A 20 9.50 5.00 8.31
N ASP A 21 8.37 5.65 8.02
CA ASP A 21 7.58 6.39 9.01
C ASP A 21 6.49 5.51 9.60
N LEU A 22 6.81 4.84 10.70
CA LEU A 22 5.88 3.92 11.34
C LEU A 22 4.63 4.60 11.86
N GLU A 23 4.77 5.82 12.39
CA GLU A 23 3.63 6.55 12.93
C GLU A 23 2.63 6.89 11.83
N ALA A 24 3.11 7.36 10.68
CA ALA A 24 2.26 7.62 9.52
C ALA A 24 1.64 6.34 8.99
N MET A 25 2.41 5.25 8.93
CA MET A 25 1.90 3.94 8.50
C MET A 25 0.77 3.47 9.41
N ASP A 26 0.93 3.62 10.73
CA ASP A 26 -0.10 3.24 11.70
C ASP A 26 -1.41 4.00 11.48
N ARG A 27 -1.32 5.28 11.17
CA ARG A 27 -2.53 6.11 10.93
C ARG A 27 -3.27 5.73 9.65
N LEU A 28 -2.57 5.18 8.67
CA LEU A 28 -3.17 4.82 7.37
C LEU A 28 -4.01 3.56 7.42
N TRP A 29 -3.75 2.66 8.34
CA TRP A 29 -4.51 1.42 8.48
C TRP A 29 -5.78 1.63 9.29
N ALA A 30 -6.87 0.99 8.87
CA ALA A 30 -8.14 1.05 9.57
C ALA A 30 -8.00 0.55 11.01
N ARG A 31 -8.83 1.09 11.91
CA ARG A 31 -8.79 0.75 13.34
C ARG A 31 -9.51 -0.57 13.66
N THR A 32 -10.19 -1.13 12.68
CA THR A 32 -10.87 -2.44 12.83
C THR A 32 -9.86 -3.59 12.82
N GLU A 33 -10.28 -4.74 13.40
CA GLU A 33 -9.52 -5.98 13.30
C GLU A 33 -9.67 -6.63 11.92
N ALA A 34 -10.57 -6.15 11.07
CA ALA A 34 -10.81 -6.70 9.74
C ALA A 34 -9.80 -6.20 8.71
N VAL A 35 -8.52 -6.16 9.07
CA VAL A 35 -7.43 -5.81 8.17
C VAL A 35 -6.57 -7.03 7.88
N SER A 36 -5.93 -7.03 6.71
CA SER A 36 -5.06 -8.13 6.30
C SER A 36 -3.91 -7.61 5.45
N CYS A 37 -2.81 -8.35 5.42
CA CYS A 37 -1.63 -7.96 4.69
C CYS A 37 -0.86 -9.19 4.26
N ILE A 38 -0.39 -9.19 3.01
CA ILE A 38 0.45 -10.27 2.49
C ILE A 38 1.67 -9.62 1.85
N HIS A 39 2.79 -9.64 2.55
CA HIS A 39 4.04 -9.14 2.02
C HIS A 39 4.62 -10.13 1.01
N PRO A 40 5.46 -9.68 0.05
CA PRO A 40 6.03 -10.58 -0.95
C PRO A 40 6.74 -11.77 -0.30
N GLY A 41 6.26 -12.99 -0.62
CA GLY A 41 6.83 -14.22 -0.07
C GLY A 41 6.40 -14.60 1.34
N TRP A 42 5.54 -13.80 1.97
CA TRP A 42 5.06 -14.07 3.33
C TRP A 42 3.72 -14.80 3.33
N PRO A 43 3.42 -15.54 4.40
CA PRO A 43 2.04 -15.98 4.64
C PRO A 43 1.14 -14.78 4.93
N ALA A 44 -0.17 -14.99 4.84
CA ALA A 44 -1.14 -13.96 5.13
C ALA A 44 -1.10 -13.55 6.61
N LEU A 45 -1.12 -12.25 6.86
CA LEU A 45 -1.23 -11.67 8.19
C LEU A 45 -2.67 -11.16 8.37
N LEU A 46 -3.33 -11.60 9.43
CA LEU A 46 -4.72 -11.27 9.69
C LEU A 46 -4.84 -10.50 11.01
N GLY A 47 -5.56 -9.39 10.97
CA GLY A 47 -5.79 -8.56 12.13
C GLY A 47 -4.75 -7.46 12.29
N ARG A 48 -5.17 -6.36 12.91
CA ARG A 48 -4.36 -5.14 13.02
C ARG A 48 -3.06 -5.38 13.79
N GLU A 49 -3.10 -6.16 14.87
CA GLU A 49 -1.89 -6.39 15.67
C GLU A 49 -0.79 -7.05 14.85
N ALA A 50 -1.12 -8.13 14.13
CA ALA A 50 -0.15 -8.84 13.30
C ALA A 50 0.35 -7.97 12.16
N VAL A 51 -0.54 -7.22 11.53
CA VAL A 51 -0.20 -6.33 10.41
C VAL A 51 0.76 -5.24 10.88
N MET A 52 0.46 -4.56 11.99
CA MET A 52 1.32 -3.48 12.49
C MET A 52 2.65 -4.00 13.01
N GLU A 53 2.69 -5.19 13.60
CA GLU A 53 3.93 -5.82 14.01
C GLU A 53 4.86 -6.04 12.81
N SER A 54 4.31 -6.49 11.68
CA SER A 54 5.10 -6.69 10.47
C SER A 54 5.69 -5.36 9.95
N TRP A 55 4.90 -4.29 9.98
CA TRP A 55 5.38 -2.98 9.54
C TRP A 55 6.47 -2.43 10.45
N ARG A 56 6.38 -2.66 11.77
CA ARG A 56 7.46 -2.27 12.68
C ARG A 56 8.78 -2.93 12.28
N GLY A 57 8.72 -4.22 11.96
CA GLY A 57 9.92 -4.95 11.52
C GLY A 57 10.47 -4.44 10.20
N ILE A 58 9.60 -4.25 9.22
CA ILE A 58 9.99 -3.81 7.88
C ILE A 58 10.57 -2.39 7.92
N LEU A 59 9.85 -1.44 8.53
CA LEU A 59 10.26 -0.05 8.57
C LEU A 59 11.44 0.20 9.52
N GLY A 60 11.62 -0.68 10.51
CA GLY A 60 12.76 -0.60 11.42
C GLY A 60 14.05 -1.20 10.88
N ASN A 61 14.03 -1.85 9.71
CA ASN A 61 15.21 -2.46 9.12
C ASN A 61 16.01 -1.41 8.34
N PRO A 62 17.22 -1.02 8.81
CA PRO A 62 18.00 0.00 8.12
C PRO A 62 18.54 -0.45 6.76
N ASP A 63 18.53 -1.76 6.50
CA ASP A 63 19.03 -2.33 5.25
C ASP A 63 17.91 -2.58 4.24
N ALA A 64 16.67 -2.18 4.55
CA ALA A 64 15.56 -2.37 3.63
C ALA A 64 15.77 -1.54 2.36
N PRO A 65 15.53 -2.12 1.16
CA PRO A 65 15.68 -1.37 -0.09
C PRO A 65 14.59 -0.30 -0.20
N ALA A 66 14.89 0.77 -0.92
CA ALA A 66 13.94 1.83 -1.20
C ALA A 66 12.81 1.30 -2.07
N VAL A 67 11.61 1.81 -1.85
CA VAL A 67 10.43 1.50 -2.65
C VAL A 67 9.95 2.74 -3.41
N ALA A 68 9.58 2.58 -4.67
CA ALA A 68 8.96 3.64 -5.47
C ALA A 68 7.73 3.06 -6.16
N MET A 69 6.62 3.75 -6.05
CA MET A 69 5.34 3.31 -6.62
C MET A 69 5.09 4.02 -7.95
N HIS A 70 4.49 3.31 -8.91
CA HIS A 70 4.10 3.91 -10.18
C HIS A 70 2.83 3.25 -10.74
N ASN A 71 2.21 3.96 -11.68
CA ASN A 71 1.05 3.50 -12.47
C ASN A 71 -0.14 3.06 -11.62
N ALA A 72 -0.53 3.88 -10.64
CA ALA A 72 -1.68 3.58 -9.80
C ALA A 72 -3.00 3.77 -10.55
N ARG A 73 -3.93 2.83 -10.36
CA ARG A 73 -5.28 2.87 -10.93
C ARG A 73 -6.29 2.49 -9.85
N ALA A 74 -7.40 3.21 -9.81
CA ALA A 74 -8.47 2.95 -8.86
C ALA A 74 -9.53 2.07 -9.52
N VAL A 75 -9.89 0.98 -8.85
CA VAL A 75 -10.98 0.09 -9.25
C VAL A 75 -11.99 0.08 -8.11
N LEU A 76 -13.13 0.72 -8.32
CA LEU A 76 -14.13 0.89 -7.28
C LEU A 76 -15.16 -0.23 -7.33
N VAL A 77 -15.44 -0.79 -6.15
CA VAL A 77 -16.47 -1.82 -5.99
C VAL A 77 -17.34 -1.41 -4.80
N GLY A 78 -18.53 -0.84 -5.09
CA GLY A 78 -19.39 -0.31 -4.03
C GLY A 78 -18.65 0.76 -3.21
N ARG A 79 -18.51 0.50 -1.90
CA ARG A 79 -17.85 1.42 -0.98
C ARG A 79 -16.36 1.14 -0.81
N VAL A 80 -15.82 0.24 -1.61
CA VAL A 80 -14.43 -0.21 -1.50
C VAL A 80 -13.66 0.30 -2.71
N ALA A 81 -12.47 0.80 -2.49
CA ALA A 81 -11.56 1.18 -3.56
C ALA A 81 -10.34 0.27 -3.53
N ASN A 82 -10.14 -0.47 -4.62
CA ASN A 82 -8.89 -1.20 -4.84
C ASN A 82 -7.97 -0.31 -5.68
N ILE A 83 -6.79 -0.03 -5.16
CA ILE A 83 -5.77 0.66 -5.93
C ILE A 83 -4.79 -0.39 -6.40
N ILE A 84 -4.68 -0.56 -7.71
CA ILE A 84 -3.72 -1.45 -8.32
C ILE A 84 -2.54 -0.60 -8.77
N CYS A 85 -1.34 -0.96 -8.37
CA CYS A 85 -0.14 -0.20 -8.72
C CYS A 85 1.07 -1.12 -8.78
N TYR A 86 2.23 -0.55 -9.08
CA TYR A 86 3.47 -1.29 -9.18
C TYR A 86 4.49 -0.71 -8.20
N GLU A 87 5.33 -1.58 -7.64
CA GLU A 87 6.37 -1.20 -6.69
C GLU A 87 7.72 -1.57 -7.28
N ALA A 88 8.57 -0.55 -7.50
CA ALA A 88 9.96 -0.80 -7.84
C ALA A 88 10.74 -0.88 -6.54
N ILE A 89 11.33 -2.03 -6.26
CA ILE A 89 11.99 -2.29 -4.99
C ILE A 89 13.14 -3.28 -5.21
N GLY A 90 14.34 -2.90 -4.77
CA GLY A 90 15.51 -3.78 -4.84
C GLY A 90 15.84 -4.29 -6.24
N GLY A 91 15.61 -3.48 -7.28
CA GLY A 91 15.87 -3.87 -8.66
C GLY A 91 14.81 -4.75 -9.28
N GLN A 92 13.72 -5.02 -8.57
CA GLN A 92 12.56 -5.77 -9.05
C GLN A 92 11.35 -4.87 -9.16
N THR A 93 10.35 -5.32 -9.92
CA THR A 93 9.04 -4.71 -9.93
C THR A 93 8.01 -5.72 -9.43
N LEU A 94 7.19 -5.26 -8.49
CA LEU A 94 6.08 -6.03 -7.92
C LEU A 94 4.78 -5.40 -8.39
N VAL A 95 3.71 -6.19 -8.46
CA VAL A 95 2.35 -5.66 -8.62
C VAL A 95 1.68 -5.70 -7.26
N ALA A 96 0.98 -4.62 -6.91
CA ALA A 96 0.36 -4.47 -5.59
C ALA A 96 -1.11 -4.14 -5.71
N THR A 97 -1.88 -4.63 -4.75
CA THR A 97 -3.27 -4.23 -4.52
C THR A 97 -3.38 -3.65 -3.12
N ASN A 98 -3.87 -2.43 -3.04
CA ASN A 98 -4.15 -1.74 -1.78
C ASN A 98 -5.63 -1.42 -1.73
N THR A 99 -6.32 -1.95 -0.71
CA THR A 99 -7.77 -1.81 -0.59
C THR A 99 -8.10 -0.81 0.51
N PHE A 100 -8.90 0.20 0.15
CA PHE A 100 -9.28 1.28 1.05
C PHE A 100 -10.78 1.30 1.28
N VAL A 101 -11.17 1.68 2.50
CA VAL A 101 -12.55 1.97 2.88
C VAL A 101 -12.57 3.33 3.58
N MET A 102 -13.74 3.96 3.62
CA MET A 102 -13.90 5.18 4.43
C MET A 102 -14.17 4.80 5.87
N GLU A 103 -13.40 5.39 6.79
CA GLU A 103 -13.55 5.21 8.23
C GLU A 103 -13.38 6.58 8.87
N ASP A 104 -14.39 7.05 9.58
CA ASP A 104 -14.39 8.36 10.25
C ASP A 104 -14.00 9.51 9.30
N GLY A 105 -14.53 9.47 8.08
CA GLY A 105 -14.32 10.53 7.09
C GLY A 105 -12.99 10.47 6.36
N GLU A 106 -12.18 9.44 6.56
CA GLU A 106 -10.89 9.27 5.91
C GLU A 106 -10.78 7.92 5.24
N ALA A 107 -10.04 7.86 4.12
CA ALA A 107 -9.74 6.59 3.47
C ALA A 107 -8.68 5.85 4.29
N ARG A 108 -9.00 4.62 4.70
CA ARG A 108 -8.11 3.78 5.49
C ARG A 108 -7.85 2.47 4.76
N LEU A 109 -6.64 2.00 4.90
CA LEU A 109 -6.19 0.74 4.29
C LEU A 109 -6.74 -0.44 5.08
N VAL A 110 -7.36 -1.39 4.40
CA VAL A 110 -7.83 -2.65 5.02
C VAL A 110 -7.13 -3.87 4.47
N HIS A 111 -6.46 -3.75 3.32
CA HIS A 111 -5.70 -4.86 2.75
C HIS A 111 -4.55 -4.34 1.90
N HIS A 112 -3.41 -5.00 2.01
CA HIS A 112 -2.25 -4.79 1.15
C HIS A 112 -1.69 -6.15 0.75
N GLN A 113 -1.41 -6.30 -0.54
CA GLN A 113 -0.69 -7.46 -1.04
C GLN A 113 0.18 -7.04 -2.21
N ALA A 114 1.43 -7.51 -2.23
CA ALA A 114 2.34 -7.28 -3.34
C ALA A 114 3.11 -8.57 -3.64
N GLY A 115 3.46 -8.75 -4.90
CA GLY A 115 4.21 -9.92 -5.34
C GLY A 115 4.91 -9.69 -6.68
N PRO A 116 5.83 -10.59 -7.06
CA PRO A 116 6.57 -10.45 -8.30
C PRO A 116 5.68 -10.34 -9.53
N CYS A 117 6.10 -9.53 -10.49
CA CYS A 117 5.36 -9.27 -11.73
C CYS A 117 6.30 -9.42 -12.90
N ALA A 118 5.92 -10.28 -13.86
CA ALA A 118 6.63 -10.39 -15.14
C ALA A 118 6.11 -9.30 -16.09
N ASP A 119 7.00 -8.79 -16.94
CA ASP A 119 6.65 -7.83 -17.97
C ASP A 119 5.91 -6.60 -17.42
N ALA A 120 6.42 -6.06 -16.31
CA ALA A 120 5.82 -4.87 -15.70
C ALA A 120 5.83 -3.69 -16.69
N PRO A 121 4.77 -2.86 -16.68
CA PRO A 121 4.73 -1.67 -17.53
C PRO A 121 5.78 -0.66 -17.10
N GLU A 122 6.25 0.12 -18.07
CA GLU A 122 7.13 1.25 -17.78
C GLU A 122 6.39 2.31 -16.96
N PRO A 123 7.07 3.02 -16.06
CA PRO A 123 6.46 4.12 -15.35
C PRO A 123 5.89 5.16 -16.32
N GLU A 124 4.64 5.57 -16.09
CA GLU A 124 4.00 6.59 -16.89
C GLU A 124 4.54 7.97 -16.53
N ALA A 125 4.61 8.86 -17.54
CA ALA A 125 4.94 10.24 -17.28
C ALA A 125 3.82 10.89 -16.47
N ASN A 126 4.20 11.80 -15.55
CA ASN A 126 3.22 12.57 -14.80
C ASN A 126 2.54 13.57 -15.74
N PRO A 127 1.22 13.44 -16.00
CA PRO A 127 0.53 14.30 -16.94
C PRO A 127 0.41 15.76 -16.49
N VAL A 128 0.72 16.05 -15.24
CA VAL A 128 0.59 17.38 -14.66
C VAL A 128 1.83 18.24 -14.88
N GLN A 129 2.88 17.66 -15.39
CA GLN A 129 4.12 18.38 -15.62
C GLN A 129 4.13 19.14 -16.96
#